data_4d651c94378fb1cb5b3e09d5c38b5a28
#
_entry.id   4d651c94378fb1cb5b3e09d5c38b5a28
#
_cell.length_a   1.000
_cell.length_b   1.000
_cell.length_c   1.000
_cell.angle_alpha   90.00
_cell.angle_beta   90.00
_cell.angle_gamma   90.00
#
_symmetry.space_group_name_H-M   'P 1'
#
loop_
_entity.id
_entity.type
_entity.pdbx_description
1 polymer ?
#
loop_
_entity_poly.entity_id
_entity_poly.type
_entity_poly.pdbx_seq_one_letter_code
_entity_poly.pdbx_strand_id
1 'polypeptide(L)'
;IAARDGELASVLGLGSGYMLERWGIPEEEWKKDPALLYWKMGHPKHHANEDAGQCGAIINTQYNRDVQCHSHTNFIRNGLPLDIQKRLAREIWGSADAIDAVAAYTPMNIYKAKMAKWSLVRKELHDSLSLCNWMGPVSASPLKERGYRGDDSLESLLYSLATGDKKSRTELDLAAERIFLLHRALTIRGLGQRQIRTVHDTIPEWVFSDRSGRPPFTAGTIHMDREDIRKGMDMFYQELDWDLSTGLPGREAYKKAGLSDVAAELAKQGLLP
;
A
#
# COMPACT_ATOMS: atom_id res chain seq x y z
N ILE A 1 20.54 -22.21 3.74
CA ILE A 1 20.19 -20.78 3.61
C ILE A 1 19.93 -20.19 5.00
N ALA A 2 19.01 -20.72 5.80
CA ALA A 2 18.69 -20.18 7.12
C ALA A 2 19.91 -20.06 8.06
N ALA A 3 20.79 -21.06 8.08
CA ALA A 3 22.02 -21.04 8.86
C ALA A 3 23.12 -20.14 8.27
N ARG A 4 22.94 -19.66 7.01
CA ARG A 4 23.95 -18.91 6.26
C ARG A 4 25.33 -19.58 6.20
N ASP A 5 25.34 -20.91 6.18
CA ASP A 5 26.56 -21.70 6.11
C ASP A 5 27.05 -21.79 4.65
N GLY A 6 28.28 -21.32 4.44
CA GLY A 6 28.89 -21.19 3.14
C GLY A 6 28.49 -19.89 2.38
N GLU A 7 29.29 -19.55 1.36
CA GLU A 7 29.12 -18.28 0.61
C GLU A 7 27.77 -18.17 -0.08
N LEU A 8 27.34 -19.20 -0.81
CA LEU A 8 26.06 -19.18 -1.52
C LEU A 8 24.87 -19.02 -0.57
N ALA A 9 24.88 -19.76 0.55
CA ALA A 9 23.80 -19.68 1.52
C ALA A 9 23.75 -18.31 2.22
N SER A 10 24.90 -17.71 2.46
CA SER A 10 25.00 -16.35 3.02
C SER A 10 24.42 -15.31 2.06
N VAL A 11 24.79 -15.38 0.78
CA VAL A 11 24.30 -14.46 -0.26
C VAL A 11 22.79 -14.59 -0.44
N LEU A 12 22.27 -15.81 -0.61
CA LEU A 12 20.83 -16.06 -0.77
C LEU A 12 20.02 -15.67 0.48
N GLY A 13 20.62 -15.84 1.66
CA GLY A 13 19.97 -15.52 2.94
C GLY A 13 19.82 -14.02 3.20
N LEU A 14 20.51 -13.15 2.45
CA LEU A 14 20.42 -11.69 2.54
C LEU A 14 19.41 -11.08 1.55
N GLY A 15 18.85 -11.90 0.68
CA GLY A 15 17.84 -11.46 -0.28
C GLY A 15 18.38 -11.12 -1.67
N SER A 16 17.45 -10.97 -2.61
CA SER A 16 17.77 -10.85 -4.04
C SER A 16 18.60 -9.61 -4.39
N GLY A 17 18.34 -8.47 -3.78
CA GLY A 17 19.12 -7.26 -4.04
C GLY A 17 20.59 -7.44 -3.68
N TYR A 18 20.89 -7.94 -2.49
CA TYR A 18 22.26 -8.22 -2.06
C TYR A 18 22.93 -9.30 -2.94
N MET A 19 22.17 -10.32 -3.34
CA MET A 19 22.63 -11.35 -4.25
C MET A 19 23.09 -10.78 -5.59
N LEU A 20 22.29 -9.90 -6.19
CA LEU A 20 22.61 -9.27 -7.47
C LEU A 20 23.84 -8.36 -7.35
N GLU A 21 23.90 -7.55 -6.29
CA GLU A 21 25.06 -6.72 -5.97
C GLU A 21 26.33 -7.58 -5.80
N ARG A 22 26.26 -8.64 -4.99
CA ARG A 22 27.38 -9.53 -4.70
C ARG A 22 27.91 -10.24 -5.96
N TRP A 23 27.04 -10.51 -6.92
CA TRP A 23 27.41 -11.13 -8.21
C TRP A 23 27.79 -10.11 -9.27
N GLY A 24 27.90 -8.84 -8.91
CA GLY A 24 28.34 -7.78 -9.82
C GLY A 24 27.35 -7.45 -10.94
N ILE A 25 26.07 -7.74 -10.75
CA ILE A 25 25.04 -7.31 -11.68
C ILE A 25 24.78 -5.82 -11.46
N PRO A 26 24.96 -4.96 -12.45
CA PRO A 26 24.76 -3.52 -12.30
C PRO A 26 23.36 -3.17 -11.85
N GLU A 27 23.26 -2.24 -10.90
CA GLU A 27 22.00 -1.83 -10.30
C GLU A 27 21.00 -1.31 -11.33
N GLU A 28 21.48 -0.57 -12.31
CA GLU A 28 20.70 -0.04 -13.43
C GLU A 28 20.12 -1.14 -14.34
N GLU A 29 20.70 -2.34 -14.34
CA GLU A 29 20.18 -3.45 -15.12
C GLU A 29 19.01 -4.14 -14.44
N TRP A 30 19.18 -4.51 -13.15
CA TRP A 30 18.13 -5.30 -12.48
C TRP A 30 17.01 -4.45 -11.90
N LYS A 31 17.26 -3.19 -11.54
CA LYS A 31 16.21 -2.26 -11.11
C LYS A 31 15.20 -1.90 -12.20
N LYS A 32 15.60 -2.04 -13.47
CA LYS A 32 14.75 -1.77 -14.63
C LYS A 32 14.13 -3.03 -15.23
N ASP A 33 14.35 -4.19 -14.64
CA ASP A 33 13.83 -5.45 -15.18
C ASP A 33 12.52 -5.84 -14.51
N PRO A 34 11.36 -5.68 -15.19
CA PRO A 34 10.07 -6.06 -14.65
C PRO A 34 9.96 -7.56 -14.39
N ALA A 35 10.76 -8.40 -15.07
CA ALA A 35 10.75 -9.84 -14.85
C ALA A 35 11.33 -10.24 -13.49
N LEU A 36 12.22 -9.42 -12.92
CA LEU A 36 12.76 -9.64 -11.60
C LEU A 36 11.83 -9.15 -10.49
N LEU A 37 10.82 -8.36 -10.83
CA LEU A 37 9.85 -7.77 -9.88
C LEU A 37 10.54 -7.26 -8.62
N TYR A 38 11.71 -6.63 -8.80
CA TYR A 38 12.45 -6.04 -7.70
C TYR A 38 11.66 -4.89 -7.09
N TRP A 39 11.55 -4.91 -5.78
CA TRP A 39 10.99 -3.83 -4.99
C TRP A 39 12.08 -3.25 -4.09
N LYS A 40 11.75 -2.20 -3.35
CA LYS A 40 12.67 -1.55 -2.41
C LYS A 40 13.31 -2.53 -1.43
N MET A 41 14.45 -2.17 -0.90
CA MET A 41 15.17 -2.92 0.14
C MET A 41 15.62 -4.33 -0.29
N GLY A 42 15.71 -4.59 -1.60
CA GLY A 42 16.15 -5.88 -2.11
C GLY A 42 15.12 -6.99 -2.03
N HIS A 43 13.88 -6.68 -1.69
CA HIS A 43 12.81 -7.67 -1.66
C HIS A 43 12.24 -7.91 -3.06
N PRO A 44 12.14 -9.15 -3.52
CA PRO A 44 11.39 -9.46 -4.72
C PRO A 44 9.91 -9.19 -4.47
N LYS A 45 9.22 -8.78 -5.52
CA LYS A 45 7.79 -8.55 -5.51
C LYS A 45 7.09 -9.68 -6.27
N HIS A 46 6.10 -10.29 -5.67
CA HIS A 46 5.38 -11.40 -6.29
C HIS A 46 4.44 -10.93 -7.41
N HIS A 47 3.78 -9.80 -7.20
CA HIS A 47 2.87 -9.18 -8.17
C HIS A 47 3.15 -7.70 -8.36
N ALA A 48 2.85 -7.20 -9.57
CA ALA A 48 2.90 -5.79 -9.89
C ALA A 48 1.55 -5.13 -9.58
N ASN A 49 1.43 -4.48 -8.42
CA ASN A 49 0.21 -3.77 -8.06
C ASN A 49 0.06 -2.43 -8.80
N GLU A 50 1.09 -2.03 -9.51
CA GLU A 50 1.11 -0.86 -10.40
C GLU A 50 0.18 -1.04 -11.61
N ASP A 51 -0.22 -2.27 -11.93
CA ASP A 51 -1.29 -2.54 -12.90
C ASP A 51 -2.64 -1.98 -12.42
N ALA A 52 -2.80 -1.75 -11.12
CA ALA A 52 -3.90 -1.00 -10.52
C ALA A 52 -3.70 0.54 -10.61
N GLY A 53 -2.67 1.01 -11.32
CA GLY A 53 -2.37 2.42 -11.57
C GLY A 53 -1.66 3.12 -10.43
N GLN A 54 -1.71 4.45 -10.46
CA GLN A 54 -1.02 5.31 -9.49
C GLN A 54 -1.42 5.01 -8.04
N CYS A 55 -2.69 4.73 -7.79
CA CYS A 55 -3.16 4.34 -6.46
C CYS A 55 -2.47 3.05 -5.99
N GLY A 56 -2.37 2.04 -6.86
CA GLY A 56 -1.66 0.80 -6.57
C GLY A 56 -0.17 1.04 -6.29
N ALA A 57 0.48 1.88 -7.08
CA ALA A 57 1.86 2.27 -6.86
C ALA A 57 2.07 2.92 -5.48
N ILE A 58 1.19 3.84 -5.07
CA ILE A 58 1.24 4.48 -3.76
C ILE A 58 1.02 3.48 -2.63
N ILE A 59 0.03 2.59 -2.74
CA ILE A 59 -0.20 1.52 -1.77
C ILE A 59 1.08 0.69 -1.58
N ASN A 60 1.76 0.35 -2.68
CA ASN A 60 2.99 -0.41 -2.65
C ASN A 60 4.11 0.26 -1.84
N THR A 61 4.16 1.60 -1.79
CA THR A 61 5.21 2.30 -1.04
C THR A 61 5.13 2.04 0.46
N GLN A 62 3.97 1.66 0.98
CA GLN A 62 3.75 1.48 2.41
C GLN A 62 4.03 0.06 2.89
N TYR A 63 4.01 -0.92 1.99
CA TYR A 63 4.27 -2.31 2.36
C TYR A 63 5.72 -2.73 2.14
N ASN A 64 6.19 -3.59 3.04
CA ASN A 64 7.49 -4.26 2.95
C ASN A 64 7.35 -5.71 2.45
N ARG A 65 6.22 -6.04 1.84
CA ARG A 65 5.85 -7.36 1.35
C ARG A 65 5.02 -7.20 0.07
N ASP A 66 4.72 -8.31 -0.59
CA ASP A 66 3.82 -8.34 -1.74
C ASP A 66 2.43 -7.76 -1.41
N VAL A 67 2.01 -6.79 -2.18
CA VAL A 67 0.87 -5.93 -1.90
C VAL A 67 -0.36 -6.24 -2.73
N GLN A 68 -0.26 -6.98 -3.83
CA GLN A 68 -1.41 -7.24 -4.68
C GLN A 68 -2.51 -8.02 -3.95
N CYS A 69 -2.13 -9.00 -3.15
CA CYS A 69 -3.06 -9.74 -2.30
C CYS A 69 -3.79 -8.87 -1.29
N HIS A 70 -3.44 -7.60 -1.22
CA HIS A 70 -3.80 -6.70 -0.13
C HIS A 70 -4.55 -5.46 -0.59
N SER A 71 -4.75 -5.29 -1.91
CA SER A 71 -5.46 -4.14 -2.44
C SER A 71 -6.96 -4.41 -2.59
N HIS A 72 -7.74 -3.94 -1.64
CA HIS A 72 -9.19 -3.99 -1.72
C HIS A 72 -9.79 -3.20 -2.89
N THR A 73 -9.01 -2.30 -3.49
CA THR A 73 -9.46 -1.52 -4.65
C THR A 73 -9.74 -2.39 -5.86
N ASN A 74 -9.04 -3.51 -6.01
CA ASN A 74 -9.21 -4.44 -7.12
C ASN A 74 -10.62 -5.05 -7.16
N PHE A 75 -11.25 -5.29 -6.02
CA PHE A 75 -12.59 -5.89 -5.98
C PHE A 75 -13.67 -4.96 -6.51
N ILE A 76 -13.45 -3.65 -6.43
CA ILE A 76 -14.37 -2.67 -7.02
C ILE A 76 -14.04 -2.45 -8.49
N ARG A 77 -12.76 -2.40 -8.86
CA ARG A 77 -12.30 -2.08 -10.21
C ARG A 77 -12.44 -3.23 -11.20
N ASN A 78 -12.28 -4.46 -10.75
CA ASN A 78 -12.25 -5.63 -11.61
C ASN A 78 -13.58 -6.37 -11.63
N GLY A 79 -14.15 -6.51 -12.81
CA GLY A 79 -15.32 -7.35 -13.05
C GLY A 79 -16.68 -6.70 -12.74
N LEU A 80 -16.72 -5.46 -12.22
CA LEU A 80 -17.97 -4.72 -12.05
C LEU A 80 -18.19 -3.73 -13.20
N PRO A 81 -19.45 -3.46 -13.60
CA PRO A 81 -19.77 -2.39 -14.54
C PRO A 81 -19.26 -1.03 -14.05
N LEU A 82 -18.82 -0.18 -14.97
CA LEU A 82 -18.18 1.10 -14.62
C LEU A 82 -19.08 2.04 -13.80
N ASP A 83 -20.36 2.09 -14.10
CA ASP A 83 -21.35 2.88 -13.36
C ASP A 83 -21.49 2.39 -11.92
N ILE A 84 -21.42 1.07 -11.70
CA ILE A 84 -21.40 0.45 -10.37
C ILE A 84 -20.12 0.78 -9.63
N GLN A 85 -18.95 0.66 -10.29
CA GLN A 85 -17.68 1.05 -9.70
C GLN A 85 -17.71 2.51 -9.22
N LYS A 86 -18.18 3.42 -10.07
CA LYS A 86 -18.32 4.85 -9.77
C LYS A 86 -19.30 5.13 -8.63
N ARG A 87 -20.39 4.38 -8.55
CA ARG A 87 -21.34 4.48 -7.45
C ARG A 87 -20.70 4.05 -6.12
N LEU A 88 -20.07 2.87 -6.08
CA LEU A 88 -19.39 2.38 -4.88
C LEU A 88 -18.25 3.34 -4.45
N ALA A 89 -17.53 3.91 -5.41
CA ALA A 89 -16.49 4.89 -5.12
C ALA A 89 -17.04 6.16 -4.43
N ARG A 90 -18.20 6.66 -4.86
CA ARG A 90 -18.86 7.77 -4.16
C ARG A 90 -19.24 7.41 -2.74
N GLU A 91 -19.75 6.22 -2.52
CA GLU A 91 -20.20 5.74 -1.21
C GLU A 91 -19.02 5.51 -0.25
N ILE A 92 -17.90 4.96 -0.73
CA ILE A 92 -16.77 4.57 0.10
C ILE A 92 -15.74 5.70 0.24
N TRP A 93 -15.39 6.38 -0.86
CA TRP A 93 -14.30 7.35 -0.92
C TRP A 93 -14.75 8.80 -1.17
N GLY A 94 -16.05 9.00 -1.34
CA GLY A 94 -16.67 10.33 -1.45
C GLY A 94 -16.78 10.89 -2.86
N SER A 95 -16.21 10.26 -3.90
CA SER A 95 -16.38 10.70 -5.29
C SER A 95 -16.24 9.55 -6.29
N ALA A 96 -16.95 9.69 -7.42
CA ALA A 96 -16.74 8.84 -8.59
C ALA A 96 -15.33 9.00 -9.21
N ASP A 97 -14.66 10.11 -8.93
CA ASP A 97 -13.33 10.43 -9.49
C ASP A 97 -12.21 9.56 -8.91
N ALA A 98 -12.49 8.77 -7.86
CA ALA A 98 -11.59 7.71 -7.44
C ALA A 98 -11.49 6.58 -8.49
N ILE A 99 -12.45 6.46 -9.41
CA ILE A 99 -12.51 5.46 -10.47
C ILE A 99 -12.49 6.13 -11.85
N ASP A 100 -11.63 5.65 -12.70
CA ASP A 100 -11.45 6.14 -14.07
C ASP A 100 -12.10 5.25 -15.11
N ALA A 101 -12.51 5.85 -16.22
CA ALA A 101 -12.99 5.09 -17.39
C ALA A 101 -11.87 4.27 -18.05
N VAL A 102 -10.63 4.73 -17.92
CA VAL A 102 -9.42 4.09 -18.47
C VAL A 102 -8.64 3.34 -17.38
N ALA A 103 -9.33 2.87 -16.38
CA ALA A 103 -8.84 2.02 -15.30
C ALA A 103 -7.62 2.58 -14.52
N ALA A 104 -6.40 2.52 -15.05
CA ALA A 104 -5.24 2.49 -14.20
C ALA A 104 -4.38 3.77 -14.20
N TYR A 105 -4.48 4.62 -15.23
CA TYR A 105 -3.41 5.59 -15.51
C TYR A 105 -3.87 7.04 -15.63
N THR A 106 -5.09 7.35 -15.25
CA THR A 106 -5.53 8.75 -15.15
C THR A 106 -4.92 9.43 -13.91
N PRO A 107 -4.74 10.76 -13.97
CA PRO A 107 -4.00 11.49 -12.95
C PRO A 107 -4.49 11.26 -11.52
N MET A 108 -3.58 11.34 -10.58
CA MET A 108 -3.88 11.29 -9.15
C MET A 108 -4.78 12.46 -8.74
N ASN A 109 -5.66 12.18 -7.79
CA ASN A 109 -6.49 13.16 -7.11
C ASN A 109 -6.69 12.76 -5.64
N ILE A 110 -7.28 13.63 -4.86
CA ILE A 110 -7.48 13.39 -3.42
C ILE A 110 -8.34 12.15 -3.12
N TYR A 111 -9.29 11.82 -3.97
CA TYR A 111 -10.14 10.64 -3.77
C TYR A 111 -9.41 9.34 -4.04
N LYS A 112 -8.44 9.34 -4.96
CA LYS A 112 -7.50 8.21 -5.15
C LYS A 112 -6.56 8.08 -3.96
N ALA A 113 -6.13 9.18 -3.34
CA ALA A 113 -5.35 9.13 -2.11
C ALA A 113 -6.17 8.57 -0.94
N LYS A 114 -7.45 8.96 -0.81
CA LYS A 114 -8.40 8.35 0.14
C LYS A 114 -8.59 6.87 -0.12
N MET A 115 -8.70 6.46 -1.38
CA MET A 115 -8.78 5.05 -1.76
C MET A 115 -7.53 4.28 -1.35
N ALA A 116 -6.34 4.86 -1.51
CA ALA A 116 -5.09 4.25 -1.07
C ALA A 116 -5.04 4.08 0.45
N LYS A 117 -5.34 5.13 1.22
CA LYS A 117 -5.45 5.05 2.69
C LYS A 117 -6.45 3.99 3.13
N TRP A 118 -7.65 4.03 2.58
CA TRP A 118 -8.71 3.08 2.92
C TRP A 118 -8.28 1.63 2.67
N SER A 119 -7.62 1.37 1.53
CA SER A 119 -7.13 0.03 1.19
C SER A 119 -6.09 -0.48 2.18
N LEU A 120 -5.16 0.41 2.61
CA LEU A 120 -4.13 0.09 3.59
C LEU A 120 -4.74 -0.22 4.98
N VAL A 121 -5.62 0.64 5.45
CA VAL A 121 -6.30 0.44 6.74
C VAL A 121 -7.15 -0.84 6.73
N ARG A 122 -7.87 -1.09 5.63
CA ARG A 122 -8.65 -2.31 5.49
C ARG A 122 -7.79 -3.55 5.49
N LYS A 123 -6.61 -3.47 4.89
CA LYS A 123 -5.64 -4.55 4.92
C LYS A 123 -5.16 -4.87 6.34
N GLU A 124 -4.82 -3.85 7.13
CA GLU A 124 -4.42 -4.03 8.54
C GLU A 124 -5.53 -4.71 9.36
N LEU A 125 -6.77 -4.33 9.11
CA LEU A 125 -7.91 -4.97 9.77
C LEU A 125 -8.02 -6.45 9.39
N HIS A 126 -7.98 -6.77 8.10
CA HIS A 126 -8.10 -8.15 7.63
C HIS A 126 -6.96 -9.04 8.11
N ASP A 127 -5.73 -8.54 8.10
CA ASP A 127 -4.59 -9.28 8.64
C ASP A 127 -4.75 -9.55 10.14
N SER A 128 -5.21 -8.56 10.89
CA SER A 128 -5.44 -8.68 12.34
C SER A 128 -6.57 -9.65 12.67
N LEU A 129 -7.58 -9.73 11.81
CA LEU A 129 -8.72 -10.66 11.96
C LEU A 129 -8.47 -12.02 11.30
N SER A 130 -7.31 -12.24 10.69
CA SER A 130 -7.00 -13.45 9.91
C SER A 130 -7.97 -13.69 8.75
N LEU A 131 -8.50 -12.62 8.15
CA LEU A 131 -9.39 -12.69 7.01
C LEU A 131 -8.61 -12.65 5.70
N CYS A 132 -9.00 -13.50 4.76
CA CYS A 132 -8.42 -13.49 3.42
C CYS A 132 -9.07 -12.41 2.56
N ASN A 133 -8.28 -11.48 2.05
CA ASN A 133 -8.77 -10.39 1.18
C ASN A 133 -9.44 -10.92 -0.10
N TRP A 134 -9.01 -12.06 -0.61
CA TRP A 134 -9.58 -12.68 -1.81
C TRP A 134 -10.93 -13.36 -1.57
N MET A 135 -11.15 -13.83 -0.35
CA MET A 135 -12.36 -14.58 0.00
C MET A 135 -13.46 -13.72 0.63
N GLY A 136 -13.10 -12.55 1.13
CA GLY A 136 -14.01 -11.71 1.88
C GLY A 136 -13.97 -10.23 1.51
N PRO A 137 -14.15 -9.84 0.22
CA PRO A 137 -14.27 -8.43 -0.11
C PRO A 137 -15.59 -7.91 0.45
N VAL A 138 -15.50 -7.18 1.56
CA VAL A 138 -16.69 -6.65 2.24
C VAL A 138 -17.26 -5.41 1.56
N SER A 139 -16.50 -4.78 0.66
CA SER A 139 -16.89 -3.54 -0.02
C SER A 139 -17.73 -3.75 -1.28
N ALA A 140 -17.60 -4.91 -1.93
CA ALA A 140 -18.29 -5.22 -3.17
C ALA A 140 -18.71 -6.69 -3.22
N SER A 141 -19.73 -6.99 -4.03
CA SER A 141 -20.26 -8.33 -4.27
C SER A 141 -20.49 -8.52 -5.78
N PRO A 142 -20.28 -9.69 -6.35
CA PRO A 142 -20.67 -9.98 -7.72
C PRO A 142 -22.19 -10.12 -7.92
N LEU A 143 -22.96 -10.14 -6.83
CA LEU A 143 -24.39 -10.41 -6.84
C LEU A 143 -25.18 -9.16 -7.24
N LYS A 144 -25.83 -9.24 -8.40
CA LYS A 144 -26.67 -8.15 -8.95
C LYS A 144 -27.88 -7.85 -8.06
N GLU A 145 -28.48 -8.86 -7.48
CA GLU A 145 -29.63 -8.76 -6.57
C GLU A 145 -29.28 -8.00 -5.26
N ARG A 146 -28.00 -7.92 -4.91
CA ARG A 146 -27.50 -7.09 -3.81
C ARG A 146 -27.09 -5.68 -4.26
N GLY A 147 -27.35 -5.32 -5.51
CA GLY A 147 -26.88 -4.09 -6.11
C GLY A 147 -25.35 -4.02 -6.16
N TYR A 148 -24.68 -5.16 -6.20
CA TYR A 148 -23.22 -5.29 -6.15
C TYR A 148 -22.55 -4.75 -4.87
N ARG A 149 -23.32 -4.49 -3.81
CA ARG A 149 -22.77 -4.11 -2.52
C ARG A 149 -22.29 -5.33 -1.74
N GLY A 150 -21.13 -5.19 -1.11
CA GLY A 150 -20.68 -6.11 -0.09
C GLY A 150 -21.47 -5.95 1.22
N ASP A 151 -21.09 -6.69 2.22
CA ASP A 151 -21.60 -6.58 3.58
C ASP A 151 -20.55 -5.95 4.48
N ASP A 152 -20.67 -4.65 4.70
CA ASP A 152 -19.71 -3.87 5.46
C ASP A 152 -19.87 -4.02 7.00
N SER A 153 -20.86 -4.80 7.42
CA SER A 153 -21.01 -5.21 8.83
C SER A 153 -20.28 -6.52 9.16
N LEU A 154 -19.86 -7.26 8.13
CA LEU A 154 -19.34 -8.62 8.30
C LEU A 154 -18.09 -8.68 9.20
N GLU A 155 -17.18 -7.73 9.07
CA GLU A 155 -15.94 -7.69 9.87
C GLU A 155 -16.26 -7.53 11.37
N SER A 156 -17.15 -6.58 11.71
CA SER A 156 -17.57 -6.35 13.09
C SER A 156 -18.39 -7.50 13.66
N LEU A 157 -19.20 -8.13 12.84
CA LEU A 157 -19.98 -9.31 13.21
C LEU A 157 -19.04 -10.49 13.51
N LEU A 158 -18.12 -10.80 12.62
CA LEU A 158 -17.16 -11.90 12.81
C LEU A 158 -16.31 -11.69 14.06
N TYR A 159 -15.78 -10.48 14.25
CA TYR A 159 -15.03 -10.13 15.45
C TYR A 159 -15.85 -10.34 16.73
N SER A 160 -17.06 -9.79 16.75
CA SER A 160 -17.93 -9.84 17.93
C SER A 160 -18.35 -11.27 18.27
N LEU A 161 -18.63 -12.10 17.25
CA LEU A 161 -18.99 -13.50 17.45
C LEU A 161 -17.80 -14.35 17.95
N ALA A 162 -16.60 -14.06 17.44
CA ALA A 162 -15.40 -14.82 17.80
C ALA A 162 -14.89 -14.46 19.21
N THR A 163 -14.98 -13.19 19.60
CA THR A 163 -14.38 -12.69 20.84
C THR A 163 -15.37 -12.47 21.98
N GLY A 164 -16.66 -12.37 21.68
CA GLY A 164 -17.69 -11.93 22.62
C GLY A 164 -17.67 -10.42 22.92
N ASP A 165 -16.68 -9.67 22.39
CA ASP A 165 -16.56 -8.22 22.53
C ASP A 165 -17.23 -7.52 21.35
N LYS A 166 -18.28 -6.75 21.61
CA LYS A 166 -19.02 -6.06 20.56
C LYS A 166 -18.27 -4.79 20.13
N LYS A 167 -17.78 -4.80 18.90
CA LYS A 167 -17.19 -3.63 18.25
C LYS A 167 -18.00 -3.23 17.03
N SER A 168 -18.23 -1.94 16.89
CA SER A 168 -18.76 -1.35 15.67
C SER A 168 -17.68 -1.36 14.57
N ARG A 169 -18.10 -1.20 13.32
CA ARG A 169 -17.19 -1.00 12.19
C ARG A 169 -16.23 0.16 12.44
N THR A 170 -16.73 1.30 12.92
CA THR A 170 -15.90 2.49 13.18
C THR A 170 -14.82 2.21 14.23
N GLU A 171 -15.13 1.46 15.29
CA GLU A 171 -14.11 1.09 16.28
C GLU A 171 -13.04 0.16 15.70
N LEU A 172 -13.42 -0.77 14.83
CA LEU A 172 -12.47 -1.63 14.15
C LEU A 172 -11.61 -0.84 13.15
N ASP A 173 -12.19 0.10 12.43
CA ASP A 173 -11.45 0.98 11.51
C ASP A 173 -10.42 1.83 12.26
N LEU A 174 -10.78 2.40 13.43
CA LEU A 174 -9.84 3.12 14.29
C LEU A 174 -8.72 2.21 14.84
N ALA A 175 -9.04 0.97 15.19
CA ALA A 175 -8.04 0.00 15.60
C ALA A 175 -7.07 -0.32 14.46
N ALA A 176 -7.57 -0.48 13.24
CA ALA A 176 -6.76 -0.73 12.05
C ALA A 176 -5.88 0.48 11.68
N GLU A 177 -6.40 1.71 11.77
CA GLU A 177 -5.60 2.94 11.59
C GLU A 177 -4.46 3.00 12.61
N ARG A 178 -4.73 2.64 13.87
CA ARG A 178 -3.70 2.54 14.92
C ARG A 178 -2.62 1.50 14.56
N ILE A 179 -3.01 0.33 14.06
CA ILE A 179 -2.07 -0.72 13.63
C ILE A 179 -1.22 -0.23 12.46
N PHE A 180 -1.85 0.38 11.45
CA PHE A 180 -1.14 0.97 10.31
C PHE A 180 -0.09 2.01 10.75
N LEU A 181 -0.45 2.88 11.67
CA LEU A 181 0.47 3.87 12.23
C LEU A 181 1.61 3.22 13.04
N LEU A 182 1.33 2.13 13.75
CA LEU A 182 2.34 1.36 14.47
C LEU A 182 3.31 0.67 13.51
N HIS A 183 2.84 0.08 12.42
CA HIS A 183 3.69 -0.45 11.35
C HIS A 183 4.60 0.62 10.76
N ARG A 184 4.07 1.82 10.52
CA ARG A 184 4.88 2.97 10.09
C ARG A 184 5.96 3.32 11.10
N ALA A 185 5.64 3.35 12.38
CA ALA A 185 6.60 3.60 13.46
C ALA A 185 7.71 2.53 13.50
N LEU A 186 7.37 1.26 13.34
CA LEU A 186 8.33 0.16 13.29
C LEU A 186 9.27 0.30 12.08
N THR A 187 8.74 0.68 10.92
CA THR A 187 9.54 0.96 9.71
C THR A 187 10.52 2.11 9.96
N ILE A 188 10.05 3.23 10.50
CA ILE A 188 10.89 4.40 10.82
C ILE A 188 11.99 4.01 11.79
N ARG A 189 11.67 3.32 12.88
CA ARG A 189 12.64 2.84 13.87
C ARG A 189 13.66 1.88 13.26
N GLY A 190 13.19 0.95 12.41
CA GLY A 190 14.05 -0.04 11.76
C GLY A 190 15.06 0.59 10.79
N LEU A 191 14.65 1.65 10.09
CA LEU A 191 15.53 2.40 9.17
C LEU A 191 16.46 3.39 9.92
N GLY A 192 16.09 3.82 11.10
CA GLY A 192 16.90 4.72 11.92
C GLY A 192 17.15 6.11 11.32
N GLN A 193 16.24 6.58 10.43
CA GLN A 193 16.41 7.84 9.74
C GLN A 193 15.09 8.55 9.45
N ARG A 194 15.17 9.86 9.18
CA ARG A 194 13.99 10.72 9.01
C ARG A 194 13.49 10.80 7.57
N GLN A 195 14.33 10.60 6.58
CA GLN A 195 13.98 10.77 5.16
C GLN A 195 13.28 9.52 4.59
N ILE A 196 12.16 9.15 5.21
CA ILE A 196 11.43 7.95 4.83
C ILE A 196 10.86 8.08 3.42
N ARG A 197 10.40 9.27 3.04
CA ARG A 197 9.85 9.55 1.71
C ARG A 197 10.79 9.16 0.58
N THR A 198 12.06 9.46 0.72
CA THR A 198 13.06 9.25 -0.35
C THR A 198 13.80 7.92 -0.24
N VAL A 199 13.81 7.31 0.94
CA VAL A 199 14.54 6.08 1.19
C VAL A 199 13.65 4.85 1.14
N HIS A 200 12.45 4.96 1.70
CA HIS A 200 11.52 3.84 1.83
C HIS A 200 10.33 3.95 0.88
N ASP A 201 9.66 5.12 0.81
CA ASP A 201 8.44 5.32 0.05
C ASP A 201 8.74 5.58 -1.43
N THR A 202 9.59 4.74 -2.01
CA THR A 202 10.07 4.85 -3.39
C THR A 202 9.35 3.86 -4.29
N ILE A 203 9.34 4.16 -5.58
CA ILE A 203 8.78 3.31 -6.62
C ILE A 203 9.92 2.90 -7.53
N PRO A 204 10.08 1.60 -7.85
CA PRO A 204 11.18 1.12 -8.69
C PRO A 204 11.16 1.73 -10.08
N GLU A 205 12.34 1.86 -10.68
CA GLU A 205 12.51 2.44 -12.00
C GLU A 205 11.75 1.69 -13.09
N TRP A 206 11.69 0.36 -13.00
CA TRP A 206 11.00 -0.48 -13.97
C TRP A 206 9.48 -0.21 -14.07
N VAL A 207 8.88 0.45 -13.08
CA VAL A 207 7.46 0.87 -13.13
C VAL A 207 7.24 1.94 -14.20
N PHE A 208 8.24 2.79 -14.44
CA PHE A 208 8.14 3.91 -15.38
C PHE A 208 8.73 3.61 -16.74
N SER A 209 9.76 2.78 -16.80
CA SER A 209 10.38 2.37 -18.06
C SER A 209 11.00 0.97 -17.93
N ASP A 210 10.79 0.13 -18.95
CA ASP A 210 11.50 -1.14 -19.08
C ASP A 210 12.93 -0.93 -19.64
N ARG A 211 13.69 -2.03 -19.85
CA ARG A 211 15.03 -1.97 -20.44
C ARG A 211 15.06 -1.36 -21.85
N SER A 212 13.95 -1.38 -22.57
CA SER A 212 13.83 -0.76 -23.90
C SER A 212 13.45 0.73 -23.84
N GLY A 213 13.28 1.29 -22.63
CA GLY A 213 12.83 2.67 -22.43
C GLY A 213 11.32 2.87 -22.63
N ARG A 214 10.55 1.80 -22.77
CA ARG A 214 9.09 1.89 -22.92
C ARG A 214 8.41 1.88 -21.55
N PRO A 215 7.31 2.65 -21.37
CA PRO A 215 6.51 2.57 -20.16
C PRO A 215 5.80 1.21 -20.09
N PRO A 216 6.07 0.37 -19.08
CA PRO A 216 5.49 -0.98 -19.02
C PRO A 216 4.00 -0.97 -18.67
N PHE A 217 3.55 0.03 -17.93
CA PHE A 217 2.15 0.18 -17.56
C PHE A 217 1.49 1.26 -18.41
N THR A 218 0.85 0.82 -19.50
CA THR A 218 0.23 1.71 -20.48
C THR A 218 -1.18 1.25 -20.80
N ALA A 219 -2.13 2.18 -20.78
CA ALA A 219 -3.50 1.99 -21.26
C ALA A 219 -3.75 2.96 -22.42
N GLY A 220 -3.71 2.45 -23.64
CA GLY A 220 -3.73 3.29 -24.85
C GLY A 220 -2.47 4.16 -24.94
N THR A 221 -2.66 5.49 -24.89
CA THR A 221 -1.56 6.49 -24.86
C THR A 221 -1.21 6.96 -23.47
N ILE A 222 -1.93 6.50 -22.45
CA ILE A 222 -1.77 6.92 -21.06
C ILE A 222 -0.83 5.92 -20.37
N HIS A 223 0.17 6.44 -19.68
CA HIS A 223 1.15 5.66 -18.91
C HIS A 223 1.35 6.27 -17.54
N MET A 224 1.99 5.53 -16.65
CA MET A 224 2.30 6.00 -15.31
C MET A 224 3.37 7.08 -15.37
N ASP A 225 3.11 8.22 -14.77
CA ASP A 225 3.96 9.41 -14.79
C ASP A 225 4.56 9.69 -13.41
N ARG A 226 5.86 10.01 -13.36
CA ARG A 226 6.60 10.23 -12.09
C ARG A 226 6.10 11.44 -11.35
N GLU A 227 5.83 12.53 -12.06
CA GLU A 227 5.40 13.77 -11.44
C GLU A 227 3.98 13.63 -10.89
N ASP A 228 3.13 12.89 -11.59
CA ASP A 228 1.79 12.56 -11.11
C ASP A 228 1.84 11.70 -9.83
N ILE A 229 2.71 10.68 -9.80
CA ILE A 229 2.93 9.88 -8.58
C ILE A 229 3.48 10.74 -7.45
N ARG A 230 4.41 11.64 -7.71
CA ARG A 230 4.95 12.57 -6.69
C ARG A 230 3.86 13.43 -6.07
N LYS A 231 2.98 14.00 -6.90
CA LYS A 231 1.80 14.74 -6.44
C LYS A 231 0.82 13.85 -5.68
N GLY A 232 0.64 12.64 -6.15
CA GLY A 232 -0.18 11.64 -5.48
C GLY A 232 0.33 11.28 -4.07
N MET A 233 1.65 11.18 -3.91
CA MET A 233 2.28 10.98 -2.60
C MET A 233 2.05 12.18 -1.67
N ASP A 234 2.09 13.42 -2.19
CA ASP A 234 1.75 14.61 -1.40
C ASP A 234 0.30 14.54 -0.90
N MET A 235 -0.65 14.22 -1.78
CA MET A 235 -2.05 14.07 -1.42
C MET A 235 -2.26 12.92 -0.42
N PHE A 236 -1.54 11.84 -0.56
CA PHE A 236 -1.61 10.70 0.35
C PHE A 236 -1.09 11.05 1.75
N TYR A 237 0.03 11.75 1.84
CA TYR A 237 0.53 12.21 3.14
C TYR A 237 -0.38 13.27 3.77
N GLN A 238 -0.99 14.16 2.97
CA GLN A 238 -2.02 15.09 3.46
C GLN A 238 -3.22 14.35 4.06
N GLU A 239 -3.70 13.29 3.40
CA GLU A 239 -4.81 12.48 3.89
C GLU A 239 -4.49 11.75 5.20
N LEU A 240 -3.20 11.49 5.46
CA LEU A 240 -2.70 10.85 6.67
C LEU A 240 -2.26 11.84 7.76
N ASP A 241 -2.28 13.15 7.48
CA ASP A 241 -1.72 14.18 8.36
C ASP A 241 -0.23 13.94 8.69
N TRP A 242 0.54 13.52 7.65
CA TRP A 242 1.98 13.28 7.73
C TRP A 242 2.80 14.43 7.10
N ASP A 243 4.04 14.58 7.56
CA ASP A 243 4.95 15.57 6.99
C ASP A 243 5.28 15.27 5.52
N LEU A 244 5.01 16.24 4.63
CA LEU A 244 5.14 16.05 3.18
C LEU A 244 6.59 15.86 2.74
N SER A 245 7.54 16.43 3.45
CA SER A 245 8.95 16.39 3.06
C SER A 245 9.63 15.09 3.47
N THR A 246 9.25 14.54 4.60
CA THR A 246 9.90 13.36 5.20
C THR A 246 9.05 12.10 5.12
N GLY A 247 7.73 12.22 5.01
CA GLY A 247 6.79 11.11 5.13
C GLY A 247 6.60 10.62 6.57
N LEU A 248 6.98 11.43 7.58
CA LEU A 248 6.87 11.07 8.98
C LEU A 248 5.52 11.47 9.56
N PRO A 249 4.85 10.60 10.33
CA PRO A 249 3.73 10.98 11.16
C PRO A 249 4.14 11.95 12.25
N GLY A 250 3.35 13.01 12.44
CA GLY A 250 3.59 13.97 13.53
C GLY A 250 3.19 13.40 14.91
N ARG A 251 3.64 14.06 15.98
CA ARG A 251 3.31 13.69 17.36
C ARG A 251 1.79 13.59 17.62
N GLU A 252 1.02 14.50 17.02
CA GLU A 252 -0.44 14.52 17.19
C GLU A 252 -1.12 13.33 16.53
N ALA A 253 -0.59 12.80 15.41
CA ALA A 253 -1.11 11.58 14.79
C ALA A 253 -0.99 10.38 15.75
N TYR A 254 0.16 10.20 16.38
CA TYR A 254 0.35 9.16 17.39
C TYR A 254 -0.54 9.35 18.62
N LYS A 255 -0.69 10.58 19.10
CA LYS A 255 -1.54 10.89 20.26
C LYS A 255 -3.00 10.56 19.98
N LYS A 256 -3.53 10.97 18.82
CA LYS A 256 -4.91 10.65 18.40
C LYS A 256 -5.14 9.12 18.32
N ALA A 257 -4.12 8.37 17.91
CA ALA A 257 -4.16 6.90 17.86
C ALA A 257 -3.90 6.22 19.20
N GLY A 258 -3.69 6.95 20.30
CA GLY A 258 -3.34 6.38 21.61
C GLY A 258 -1.96 5.72 21.66
N LEU A 259 -0.99 6.23 20.87
CA LEU A 259 0.38 5.75 20.75
C LEU A 259 1.39 6.82 21.21
N SER A 260 1.08 7.57 22.25
CA SER A 260 1.94 8.64 22.76
C SER A 260 3.30 8.13 23.27
N ASP A 261 3.34 6.92 23.80
CA ASP A 261 4.54 6.22 24.24
C ASP A 261 5.47 5.89 23.03
N VAL A 262 4.89 5.45 21.91
CA VAL A 262 5.63 5.22 20.66
C VAL A 262 6.22 6.53 20.14
N ALA A 263 5.44 7.62 20.14
CA ALA A 263 5.94 8.92 19.74
C ALA A 263 7.09 9.41 20.65
N ALA A 264 6.99 9.19 21.97
CA ALA A 264 8.04 9.54 22.91
C ALA A 264 9.34 8.77 22.63
N GLU A 265 9.23 7.48 22.29
CA GLU A 265 10.39 6.66 21.96
C GLU A 265 11.04 7.08 20.62
N LEU A 266 10.26 7.34 19.58
CA LEU A 266 10.77 7.88 18.33
C LEU A 266 11.44 9.26 18.51
N ALA A 267 10.86 10.11 19.38
CA ALA A 267 11.43 11.43 19.68
C ALA A 267 12.82 11.33 20.35
N LYS A 268 13.02 10.40 21.28
CA LYS A 268 14.33 10.16 21.90
C LYS A 268 15.40 9.79 20.87
N GLN A 269 15.00 9.14 19.80
CA GLN A 269 15.87 8.72 18.70
C GLN A 269 16.00 9.80 17.60
N GLY A 270 15.35 10.96 17.75
CA GLY A 270 15.33 12.01 16.73
C GLY A 270 14.54 11.66 15.47
N LEU A 271 13.60 10.71 15.55
CA LEU A 271 12.86 10.14 14.42
C LEU A 271 11.43 10.69 14.25
N LEU A 272 11.11 11.83 14.86
CA LEU A 272 9.89 12.60 14.59
C LEU A 272 10.18 13.82 13.71
N PRO A 273 9.16 14.39 13.04
CA PRO A 273 9.29 15.62 12.25
C PRO A 273 9.87 16.79 13.04
#